data_d40edd39035ef4006c980bd8ea6e6664
#
_entry.id   d40edd39035ef4006c980bd8ea6e6664
#
_cell.length_a   1.000
_cell.length_b   1.000
_cell.length_c   1.000
_cell.angle_alpha   90.00
_cell.angle_beta   90.00
_cell.angle_gamma   90.00
#
_symmetry.space_group_name_H-M   'P 1'
#
loop_
_entity.id
_entity.type
_entity.pdbx_description
1 polymer ?
#
loop_
_entity_poly.entity_id
_entity_poly.type
_entity_poly.pdbx_seq_one_letter_code
_entity_poly.pdbx_strand_id
1 'polypeptide(L)'
;MSDYKLYKKSPFSPGNVVNPENFVGRENIVNNIIKYLPNVFDGENRHFCLVGNRGMGKSSLSDYLSYILEAKYDVITIKISNEGVEDVNTLIVRLIEALLNNVKVDSLKEKLLTNFSNYVETVGVMGLKFRIKPQSDDLIDSIRRDFPSFIHELCSELFDKKAIFIIIDDINGLSKTPSFTNWYKSFVDNLTMRFDREVPIAFLLTSYPENLAKIINEGSYNKQQIFIIDKKQPYT
;
A
#
# COMPACT_ATOMS: atom_id res chain seq x y z
N MET A 1 44.57 4.45 -29.22
CA MET A 1 43.11 4.65 -29.08
C MET A 1 42.64 3.53 -28.18
N SER A 2 42.18 3.84 -26.98
CA SER A 2 41.66 2.83 -26.05
C SER A 2 40.26 2.40 -26.53
N ASP A 3 40.10 1.11 -26.82
CA ASP A 3 38.81 0.51 -27.14
C ASP A 3 37.88 0.65 -25.93
N TYR A 4 36.98 1.62 -25.96
CA TYR A 4 35.89 1.69 -24.98
C TYR A 4 34.93 0.52 -25.22
N LYS A 5 34.99 -0.50 -24.35
CA LYS A 5 33.98 -1.55 -24.33
C LYS A 5 32.64 -0.93 -23.98
N LEU A 6 31.70 -0.93 -24.93
CA LEU A 6 30.30 -0.64 -24.67
C LEU A 6 29.71 -1.73 -23.75
N TYR A 7 29.50 -1.41 -22.49
CA TYR A 7 28.74 -2.28 -21.58
C TYR A 7 27.30 -2.35 -22.04
N LYS A 8 26.77 -3.55 -22.24
CA LYS A 8 25.45 -3.78 -22.84
C LYS A 8 24.29 -3.10 -22.11
N LYS A 9 24.37 -2.94 -20.80
CA LYS A 9 23.42 -2.17 -19.96
C LYS A 9 24.00 -2.01 -18.55
N SER A 10 23.96 -0.80 -17.99
CA SER A 10 24.29 -0.61 -16.58
C SER A 10 23.18 -1.20 -15.70
N PRO A 11 23.50 -1.97 -14.65
CA PRO A 11 22.52 -2.38 -13.67
C PRO A 11 22.05 -1.18 -12.80
N PHE A 12 22.77 -0.07 -12.86
CA PHE A 12 22.46 1.14 -12.11
C PHE A 12 21.70 2.13 -12.98
N SER A 13 20.54 2.56 -12.51
CA SER A 13 19.69 3.58 -13.13
C SER A 13 19.48 4.73 -12.14
N PRO A 14 20.42 5.68 -12.03
CA PRO A 14 20.30 6.79 -11.11
C PRO A 14 19.00 7.56 -11.35
N GLY A 15 18.27 7.87 -10.28
CA GLY A 15 16.98 8.57 -10.36
C GLY A 15 15.76 7.69 -10.61
N ASN A 16 15.93 6.41 -10.91
CA ASN A 16 14.85 5.44 -11.05
C ASN A 16 14.76 4.51 -9.83
N VAL A 17 13.61 3.88 -9.68
CA VAL A 17 13.42 2.80 -8.71
C VAL A 17 14.28 1.60 -9.11
N VAL A 18 14.97 1.01 -8.15
CA VAL A 18 15.86 -0.15 -8.39
C VAL A 18 15.00 -1.37 -8.70
N ASN A 19 15.40 -2.14 -9.71
CA ASN A 19 14.77 -3.45 -9.97
C ASN A 19 14.89 -4.32 -8.70
N PRO A 20 13.79 -4.93 -8.20
CA PRO A 20 13.79 -5.75 -6.99
C PRO A 20 14.88 -6.83 -6.95
N GLU A 21 15.19 -7.44 -8.09
CA GLU A 21 16.24 -8.47 -8.19
C GLU A 21 17.66 -7.92 -7.93
N ASN A 22 17.87 -6.63 -8.12
CA ASN A 22 19.15 -5.93 -7.91
C ASN A 22 19.17 -5.14 -6.61
N PHE A 23 18.12 -5.25 -5.79
CA PHE A 23 18.05 -4.54 -4.52
C PHE A 23 18.96 -5.22 -3.49
N VAL A 24 19.81 -4.42 -2.84
CA VAL A 24 20.72 -4.86 -1.78
C VAL A 24 20.67 -3.91 -0.60
N GLY A 25 20.86 -4.47 0.57
CA GLY A 25 20.85 -3.72 1.82
C GLY A 25 19.46 -3.63 2.46
N ARG A 26 19.45 -3.16 3.71
CA ARG A 26 18.24 -2.95 4.52
C ARG A 26 17.47 -4.24 4.87
N GLU A 27 18.14 -5.37 4.87
CA GLU A 27 17.59 -6.69 5.23
C GLU A 27 16.94 -6.66 6.62
N ASN A 28 17.49 -5.90 7.54
CA ASN A 28 16.91 -5.71 8.88
C ASN A 28 15.52 -5.07 8.83
N ILE A 29 15.26 -4.10 7.95
CA ILE A 29 13.91 -3.51 7.80
C ILE A 29 12.96 -4.54 7.20
N VAL A 30 13.38 -5.20 6.13
CA VAL A 30 12.61 -6.25 5.46
C VAL A 30 12.27 -7.37 6.45
N ASN A 31 13.27 -7.90 7.15
CA ASN A 31 13.09 -8.97 8.15
C ASN A 31 12.20 -8.53 9.31
N ASN A 32 12.31 -7.27 9.73
CA ASN A 32 11.42 -6.72 10.76
C ASN A 32 9.96 -6.61 10.32
N ILE A 33 9.67 -6.37 9.05
CA ILE A 33 8.31 -6.39 8.51
C ILE A 33 7.82 -7.84 8.40
N ILE A 34 8.64 -8.71 7.81
CA ILE A 34 8.31 -10.12 7.58
C ILE A 34 8.00 -10.86 8.88
N LYS A 35 8.69 -10.58 9.97
CA LYS A 35 8.43 -11.23 11.27
C LYS A 35 7.00 -11.04 11.81
N TYR A 36 6.26 -10.04 11.31
CA TYR A 36 4.86 -9.81 11.69
C TYR A 36 3.86 -10.53 10.77
N LEU A 37 4.31 -11.14 9.66
CA LEU A 37 3.41 -11.84 8.75
C LEU A 37 2.57 -12.94 9.41
N PRO A 38 3.10 -13.76 10.35
CA PRO A 38 2.26 -14.74 11.03
C PRO A 38 1.03 -14.11 11.71
N ASN A 39 1.23 -12.97 12.38
CA ASN A 39 0.11 -12.25 12.99
C ASN A 39 -0.90 -11.74 11.95
N VAL A 40 -0.40 -11.28 10.79
CA VAL A 40 -1.29 -10.84 9.70
C VAL A 40 -2.08 -12.03 9.14
N PHE A 41 -1.45 -13.19 8.99
CA PHE A 41 -2.12 -14.41 8.52
C PHE A 41 -3.20 -14.89 9.50
N ASP A 42 -3.01 -14.63 10.78
CA ASP A 42 -3.99 -14.89 11.85
C ASP A 42 -5.08 -13.80 11.93
N GLY A 43 -5.14 -12.89 10.93
CA GLY A 43 -6.15 -11.86 10.79
C GLY A 43 -5.89 -10.57 11.57
N GLU A 44 -4.74 -10.43 12.23
CA GLU A 44 -4.37 -9.16 12.84
C GLU A 44 -3.97 -8.15 11.75
N ASN A 45 -4.72 -7.06 11.61
CA ASN A 45 -4.27 -5.99 10.73
C ASN A 45 -2.99 -5.32 11.28
N ARG A 46 -2.05 -5.01 10.40
CA ARG A 46 -0.76 -4.41 10.75
C ARG A 46 -0.48 -3.18 9.89
N HIS A 47 0.10 -2.17 10.52
CA HIS A 47 0.37 -0.89 9.89
C HIS A 47 1.84 -0.53 10.08
N PHE A 48 2.55 -0.34 8.97
CA PHE A 48 3.96 0.03 8.94
C PHE A 48 4.13 1.41 8.32
N CYS A 49 5.11 2.16 8.78
CA CYS A 49 5.49 3.42 8.18
C CYS A 49 6.99 3.45 7.88
N LEU A 50 7.32 3.66 6.62
CA LEU A 50 8.70 3.78 6.15
C LEU A 50 9.05 5.25 5.94
N VAL A 51 9.96 5.75 6.76
CA VAL A 51 10.28 7.17 6.85
C VAL A 51 11.70 7.45 6.43
N GLY A 52 11.88 8.48 5.63
CA GLY A 52 13.20 8.92 5.18
C GLY A 52 13.10 10.05 4.17
N ASN A 53 14.19 10.77 3.99
CA ASN A 53 14.29 11.88 3.05
C ASN A 53 14.13 11.42 1.59
N ARG A 54 13.95 12.38 0.68
CA ARG A 54 13.91 12.09 -0.76
C ARG A 54 15.23 11.43 -1.21
N GLY A 55 15.10 10.44 -2.10
CA GLY A 55 16.26 9.70 -2.61
C GLY A 55 16.83 8.62 -1.68
N MET A 56 16.22 8.38 -0.52
CA MET A 56 16.67 7.36 0.45
C MET A 56 16.24 5.92 0.08
N GLY A 57 15.62 5.72 -1.07
CA GLY A 57 15.25 4.39 -1.57
C GLY A 57 13.98 3.81 -0.93
N LYS A 58 13.06 4.64 -0.41
CA LYS A 58 11.77 4.17 0.14
C LYS A 58 10.98 3.38 -0.89
N SER A 59 10.77 3.94 -2.08
CA SER A 59 10.02 3.29 -3.15
C SER A 59 10.70 2.01 -3.65
N SER A 60 12.05 2.00 -3.75
CA SER A 60 12.79 0.78 -4.12
C SER A 60 12.68 -0.31 -3.06
N LEU A 61 12.73 0.06 -1.78
CA LEU A 61 12.53 -0.90 -0.68
C LEU A 61 11.09 -1.45 -0.66
N SER A 62 10.09 -0.60 -0.93
CA SER A 62 8.70 -1.05 -1.01
C SER A 62 8.46 -2.00 -2.20
N ASP A 63 9.11 -1.77 -3.36
CA ASP A 63 9.03 -2.66 -4.51
C ASP A 63 9.73 -4.00 -4.25
N TYR A 64 10.89 -3.95 -3.60
CA TYR A 64 11.58 -5.17 -3.17
C TYR A 64 10.75 -5.97 -2.16
N LEU A 65 10.11 -5.30 -1.21
CA LEU A 65 9.22 -5.94 -0.25
C LEU A 65 8.02 -6.61 -0.95
N SER A 66 7.37 -5.92 -1.89
CA SER A 66 6.31 -6.51 -2.72
C SER A 66 6.78 -7.79 -3.41
N TYR A 67 7.92 -7.72 -4.09
CA TYR A 67 8.49 -8.85 -4.79
C TYR A 67 8.73 -10.06 -3.86
N ILE A 68 9.30 -9.85 -2.68
CA ILE A 68 9.54 -10.91 -1.71
C ILE A 68 8.23 -11.49 -1.15
N LEU A 69 7.26 -10.63 -0.82
CA LEU A 69 5.98 -11.05 -0.26
C LEU A 69 5.18 -11.92 -1.25
N GLU A 70 5.15 -11.54 -2.51
CA GLU A 70 4.48 -12.31 -3.56
C GLU A 70 5.20 -13.63 -3.88
N ALA A 71 6.55 -13.58 -3.99
CA ALA A 71 7.33 -14.73 -4.41
C ALA A 71 7.46 -15.81 -3.33
N LYS A 72 7.44 -15.45 -2.03
CA LYS A 72 7.79 -16.37 -0.95
C LYS A 72 6.70 -16.60 0.09
N TYR A 73 5.69 -15.75 0.18
CA TYR A 73 4.75 -15.76 1.32
C TYR A 73 3.28 -15.85 0.93
N ASP A 74 2.95 -16.00 -0.34
CA ASP A 74 1.57 -16.08 -0.83
C ASP A 74 0.71 -14.86 -0.45
N VAL A 75 1.32 -13.68 -0.45
CA VAL A 75 0.67 -12.41 -0.15
C VAL A 75 0.32 -11.69 -1.44
N ILE A 76 -0.87 -11.15 -1.54
CA ILE A 76 -1.22 -10.21 -2.62
C ILE A 76 -0.67 -8.84 -2.24
N THR A 77 0.17 -8.24 -3.08
CA THR A 77 0.63 -6.88 -2.86
C THR A 77 -0.04 -5.90 -3.80
N ILE A 78 -0.45 -4.76 -3.25
CA ILE A 78 -1.08 -3.68 -4.00
C ILE A 78 -0.35 -2.39 -3.70
N LYS A 79 0.31 -1.84 -4.71
CA LYS A 79 1.04 -0.58 -4.56
C LYS A 79 0.34 0.52 -5.34
N ILE A 80 0.11 1.64 -4.65
CA ILE A 80 -0.33 2.88 -5.27
C ILE A 80 0.71 3.97 -5.05
N SER A 81 1.01 4.72 -6.11
CA SER A 81 1.73 5.98 -5.98
C SER A 81 0.74 7.07 -5.65
N ASN A 82 1.03 7.80 -4.58
CA ASN A 82 0.18 8.88 -4.09
C ASN A 82 0.80 10.26 -4.28
N GLU A 83 1.84 10.36 -5.12
CA GLU A 83 2.47 11.63 -5.45
C GLU A 83 1.42 12.63 -6.00
N GLY A 84 1.39 13.81 -5.41
CA GLY A 84 0.47 14.88 -5.79
C GLY A 84 -0.98 14.73 -5.30
N VAL A 85 -1.30 13.69 -4.53
CA VAL A 85 -2.63 13.54 -3.90
C VAL A 85 -2.65 14.28 -2.56
N GLU A 86 -3.63 15.16 -2.38
CA GLU A 86 -3.78 15.98 -1.19
C GLU A 86 -5.10 15.74 -0.45
N ASP A 87 -6.01 14.96 -1.02
CA ASP A 87 -7.30 14.63 -0.40
C ASP A 87 -7.54 13.13 -0.24
N VAL A 88 -8.30 12.79 0.79
CA VAL A 88 -8.60 11.41 1.19
C VAL A 88 -9.52 10.70 0.18
N ASN A 89 -10.43 11.43 -0.43
CA ASN A 89 -11.40 10.85 -1.36
C ASN A 89 -10.68 10.31 -2.60
N THR A 90 -9.75 11.08 -3.15
CA THR A 90 -8.88 10.64 -4.25
C THR A 90 -8.04 9.42 -3.86
N LEU A 91 -7.50 9.38 -2.64
CA LEU A 91 -6.78 8.20 -2.15
C LEU A 91 -7.66 6.96 -2.14
N ILE A 92 -8.86 7.04 -1.56
CA ILE A 92 -9.79 5.91 -1.45
C ILE A 92 -10.19 5.40 -2.84
N VAL A 93 -10.51 6.30 -3.77
CA VAL A 93 -10.80 5.95 -5.16
C VAL A 93 -9.65 5.18 -5.78
N ARG A 94 -8.42 5.68 -5.67
CA ARG A 94 -7.22 4.99 -6.19
C ARG A 94 -6.99 3.62 -5.54
N LEU A 95 -7.24 3.50 -4.23
CA LEU A 95 -7.13 2.23 -3.52
C LEU A 95 -8.14 1.21 -4.03
N ILE A 96 -9.40 1.57 -4.17
CA ILE A 96 -10.44 0.67 -4.67
C ILE A 96 -10.14 0.25 -6.11
N GLU A 97 -9.79 1.19 -6.98
CA GLU A 97 -9.42 0.90 -8.37
C GLU A 97 -8.20 -0.05 -8.45
N ALA A 98 -7.19 0.19 -7.63
CA ALA A 98 -6.01 -0.67 -7.57
C ALA A 98 -6.35 -2.08 -7.06
N LEU A 99 -7.16 -2.18 -6.01
CA LEU A 99 -7.64 -3.45 -5.47
C LEU A 99 -8.41 -4.25 -6.53
N LEU A 100 -9.41 -3.64 -7.16
CA LEU A 100 -10.22 -4.28 -8.20
C LEU A 100 -9.38 -4.71 -9.43
N ASN A 101 -8.42 -3.91 -9.84
CA ASN A 101 -7.58 -4.20 -11.01
C ASN A 101 -6.51 -5.27 -10.74
N ASN A 102 -6.08 -5.44 -9.48
CA ASN A 102 -5.06 -6.42 -9.11
C ASN A 102 -5.63 -7.76 -8.61
N VAL A 103 -6.90 -7.82 -8.26
CA VAL A 103 -7.58 -9.08 -7.94
C VAL A 103 -7.71 -9.90 -9.22
N LYS A 104 -7.10 -11.09 -9.24
CA LYS A 104 -7.10 -12.00 -10.41
C LYS A 104 -8.23 -13.03 -10.39
N VAL A 105 -9.00 -13.07 -9.31
CA VAL A 105 -10.09 -14.05 -9.12
C VAL A 105 -11.37 -13.48 -9.73
N ASP A 106 -11.84 -14.09 -10.81
CA ASP A 106 -13.00 -13.57 -11.57
C ASP A 106 -14.30 -13.58 -10.74
N SER A 107 -14.53 -14.61 -9.92
CA SER A 107 -15.70 -14.67 -9.02
C SER A 107 -15.70 -13.53 -7.99
N LEU A 108 -14.55 -13.18 -7.44
CA LEU A 108 -14.41 -12.05 -6.53
C LEU A 108 -14.67 -10.73 -7.24
N LYS A 109 -14.16 -10.57 -8.47
CA LYS A 109 -14.44 -9.37 -9.29
C LYS A 109 -15.92 -9.21 -9.55
N GLU A 110 -16.61 -10.28 -9.93
CA GLU A 110 -18.06 -10.27 -10.18
C GLU A 110 -18.84 -9.89 -8.91
N LYS A 111 -18.48 -10.48 -7.76
CA LYS A 111 -19.10 -10.18 -6.48
C LYS A 111 -18.88 -8.72 -6.06
N LEU A 112 -17.63 -8.24 -6.15
CA LEU A 112 -17.29 -6.85 -5.85
C LEU A 112 -17.99 -5.89 -6.80
N LEU A 113 -18.08 -6.21 -8.10
CA LEU A 113 -18.82 -5.42 -9.06
C LEU A 113 -20.31 -5.39 -8.75
N THR A 114 -20.90 -6.48 -8.30
CA THR A 114 -22.31 -6.54 -7.91
C THR A 114 -22.57 -5.68 -6.69
N ASN A 115 -21.75 -5.84 -5.64
CA ASN A 115 -21.92 -5.12 -4.38
C ASN A 115 -21.62 -3.62 -4.52
N PHE A 116 -20.68 -3.28 -5.40
CA PHE A 116 -20.26 -1.88 -5.66
C PHE A 116 -20.69 -1.36 -7.03
N SER A 117 -21.68 -1.99 -7.68
CA SER A 117 -22.17 -1.61 -9.03
C SER A 117 -22.62 -0.16 -9.14
N ASN A 118 -23.09 0.43 -8.05
CA ASN A 118 -23.47 1.83 -8.01
C ASN A 118 -22.26 2.78 -8.10
N TYR A 119 -21.06 2.30 -7.73
CA TYR A 119 -19.85 3.10 -7.59
C TYR A 119 -18.82 2.83 -8.68
N VAL A 120 -18.85 1.65 -9.30
CA VAL A 120 -17.81 1.17 -10.21
C VAL A 120 -18.37 1.01 -11.63
N GLU A 121 -17.55 1.35 -12.61
CA GLU A 121 -17.78 1.08 -14.02
C GLU A 121 -16.60 0.31 -14.63
N THR A 122 -16.87 -0.46 -15.67
CA THR A 122 -15.83 -1.10 -16.46
C THR A 122 -15.47 -0.21 -17.65
N VAL A 123 -14.19 0.04 -17.84
CA VAL A 123 -13.67 0.87 -18.92
C VAL A 123 -12.58 0.14 -19.70
N GLY A 124 -12.36 0.57 -20.94
CA GLY A 124 -11.34 0.00 -21.81
C GLY A 124 -11.88 -1.06 -22.76
N VAL A 125 -10.97 -1.63 -23.58
CA VAL A 125 -11.30 -2.67 -24.55
C VAL A 125 -11.71 -3.94 -23.78
N MET A 126 -12.90 -4.46 -24.06
CA MET A 126 -13.50 -5.63 -23.40
C MET A 126 -13.74 -5.50 -21.87
N GLY A 127 -13.85 -4.27 -21.32
CA GLY A 127 -14.15 -4.07 -19.90
C GLY A 127 -13.02 -4.52 -18.97
N LEU A 128 -11.76 -4.43 -19.40
CA LEU A 128 -10.63 -4.98 -18.66
C LEU A 128 -10.13 -4.12 -17.49
N LYS A 129 -10.66 -2.90 -17.33
CA LYS A 129 -10.28 -2.01 -16.25
C LYS A 129 -11.51 -1.52 -15.47
N PHE A 130 -11.34 -1.41 -14.18
CA PHE A 130 -12.34 -0.82 -13.29
C PHE A 130 -12.00 0.63 -12.99
N ARG A 131 -13.00 1.46 -12.94
CA ARG A 131 -12.92 2.87 -12.57
C ARG A 131 -14.09 3.22 -11.67
N ILE A 132 -13.86 4.08 -10.69
CA ILE A 132 -14.95 4.68 -9.91
C ILE A 132 -15.70 5.67 -10.81
N LYS A 133 -17.03 5.53 -10.88
CA LYS A 133 -17.87 6.48 -11.61
C LYS A 133 -17.69 7.89 -11.06
N PRO A 134 -17.73 8.94 -11.91
CA PRO A 134 -17.76 10.31 -11.41
C PRO A 134 -18.90 10.48 -10.41
N GLN A 135 -18.63 10.98 -9.22
CA GLN A 135 -19.56 10.93 -8.10
C GLN A 135 -19.80 12.31 -7.49
N SER A 136 -20.96 12.47 -6.86
CA SER A 136 -21.22 13.55 -5.92
C SER A 136 -20.43 13.34 -4.63
N ASP A 137 -20.15 14.41 -3.88
CA ASP A 137 -19.44 14.34 -2.59
C ASP A 137 -20.12 13.40 -1.60
N ASP A 138 -21.46 13.35 -1.56
CA ASP A 138 -22.24 12.46 -0.69
C ASP A 138 -21.96 10.98 -0.96
N LEU A 139 -21.73 10.62 -2.22
CA LEU A 139 -21.47 9.25 -2.61
C LEU A 139 -20.03 8.84 -2.29
N ILE A 140 -19.07 9.73 -2.43
CA ILE A 140 -17.68 9.51 -2.01
C ILE A 140 -17.62 9.35 -0.49
N ASP A 141 -18.39 10.12 0.26
CA ASP A 141 -18.48 9.95 1.72
C ASP A 141 -19.11 8.61 2.13
N SER A 142 -20.06 8.09 1.34
CA SER A 142 -20.58 6.73 1.54
C SER A 142 -19.53 5.67 1.29
N ILE A 143 -18.80 5.75 0.17
CA ILE A 143 -17.68 4.84 -0.13
C ILE A 143 -16.65 4.88 1.00
N ARG A 144 -16.32 6.05 1.51
CA ARG A 144 -15.36 6.22 2.60
C ARG A 144 -15.81 5.55 3.89
N ARG A 145 -17.11 5.61 4.23
CA ARG A 145 -17.68 4.92 5.40
C ARG A 145 -17.70 3.41 5.23
N ASP A 146 -17.96 2.94 4.02
CA ASP A 146 -18.10 1.52 3.71
C ASP A 146 -16.77 0.83 3.39
N PHE A 147 -15.68 1.60 3.28
CA PHE A 147 -14.36 1.08 2.94
C PHE A 147 -13.85 -0.04 3.87
N PRO A 148 -14.05 -0.01 5.21
CA PRO A 148 -13.71 -1.14 6.06
C PRO A 148 -14.45 -2.42 5.71
N SER A 149 -15.75 -2.33 5.38
CA SER A 149 -16.56 -3.48 4.94
C SER A 149 -16.10 -4.02 3.59
N PHE A 150 -15.73 -3.12 2.67
CA PHE A 150 -15.14 -3.51 1.39
C PHE A 150 -13.83 -4.30 1.58
N ILE A 151 -12.95 -3.86 2.47
CA ILE A 151 -11.69 -4.54 2.77
C ILE A 151 -11.96 -5.91 3.41
N HIS A 152 -12.89 -6.00 4.36
CA HIS A 152 -13.27 -7.27 4.97
C HIS A 152 -13.81 -8.26 3.94
N GLU A 153 -14.72 -7.84 3.07
CA GLU A 153 -15.27 -8.68 2.01
C GLU A 153 -14.18 -9.14 1.03
N LEU A 154 -13.25 -8.26 0.68
CA LEU A 154 -12.11 -8.61 -0.15
C LEU A 154 -11.22 -9.67 0.53
N CYS A 155 -10.95 -9.54 1.83
CA CYS A 155 -10.15 -10.50 2.58
C CYS A 155 -10.84 -11.86 2.74
N SER A 156 -12.18 -11.90 2.87
CA SER A 156 -12.93 -13.14 3.01
C SER A 156 -12.88 -14.05 1.76
N GLU A 157 -12.49 -13.49 0.62
CA GLU A 157 -12.43 -14.18 -0.68
C GLU A 157 -10.98 -14.46 -1.14
N LEU A 158 -10.03 -14.49 -0.21
CA LEU A 158 -8.60 -14.65 -0.56
C LEU A 158 -8.20 -16.06 -0.99
N PHE A 159 -9.07 -17.03 -1.06
CA PHE A 159 -8.91 -18.44 -1.50
C PHE A 159 -7.50 -19.04 -1.21
N ASP A 160 -6.54 -18.82 -2.13
CA ASP A 160 -5.17 -19.39 -2.07
C ASP A 160 -4.15 -18.48 -1.40
N LYS A 161 -4.52 -17.22 -1.11
CA LYS A 161 -3.61 -16.22 -0.56
C LYS A 161 -3.84 -16.03 0.93
N LYS A 162 -2.73 -15.81 1.64
CA LYS A 162 -2.77 -15.69 3.10
C LYS A 162 -3.13 -14.31 3.58
N ALA A 163 -2.80 -13.26 2.80
CA ALA A 163 -3.04 -11.88 3.18
C ALA A 163 -2.97 -10.91 2.00
N ILE A 164 -3.43 -9.68 2.24
CA ILE A 164 -3.22 -8.53 1.37
C ILE A 164 -2.21 -7.59 2.03
N PHE A 165 -1.28 -7.05 1.24
CA PHE A 165 -0.33 -6.04 1.68
C PHE A 165 -0.46 -4.78 0.80
N ILE A 166 -0.97 -3.71 1.37
CA ILE A 166 -1.23 -2.45 0.67
C ILE A 166 -0.07 -1.48 0.93
N ILE A 167 0.55 -1.00 -0.13
CA ILE A 167 1.62 0.00 -0.09
C ILE A 167 1.08 1.32 -0.64
N ILE A 168 1.02 2.33 0.22
CA ILE A 168 0.68 3.70 -0.15
C ILE A 168 1.98 4.50 -0.19
N ASP A 169 2.54 4.62 -1.39
CA ASP A 169 3.82 5.30 -1.60
C ASP A 169 3.59 6.81 -1.71
N ASP A 170 4.29 7.57 -0.91
CA ASP A 170 4.24 9.02 -0.80
C ASP A 170 2.93 9.63 -0.28
N ILE A 171 2.73 9.57 1.03
CA ILE A 171 1.58 10.22 1.70
C ILE A 171 1.84 11.69 2.06
N ASN A 172 2.91 12.30 1.54
CA ASN A 172 3.33 13.65 1.95
C ASN A 172 2.30 14.74 1.64
N GLY A 173 1.57 14.63 0.53
CA GLY A 173 0.48 15.54 0.20
C GLY A 173 -0.68 15.44 1.21
N LEU A 174 -1.07 14.21 1.53
CA LEU A 174 -2.18 13.91 2.45
C LEU A 174 -1.90 14.35 3.90
N SER A 175 -0.64 14.33 4.33
CA SER A 175 -0.25 14.74 5.68
C SER A 175 -0.28 16.24 5.94
N LYS A 176 -0.61 17.05 4.93
CA LYS A 176 -0.75 18.51 5.06
C LYS A 176 -1.99 18.89 5.87
N THR A 177 -3.01 18.04 5.88
CA THR A 177 -4.28 18.29 6.57
C THR A 177 -4.60 17.17 7.56
N PRO A 178 -5.33 17.46 8.65
CA PRO A 178 -5.77 16.44 9.61
C PRO A 178 -6.75 15.41 9.03
N SER A 179 -7.36 15.68 7.87
CA SER A 179 -8.41 14.83 7.29
C SER A 179 -7.91 13.41 7.02
N PHE A 180 -6.69 13.25 6.52
CA PHE A 180 -6.09 11.93 6.30
C PHE A 180 -5.86 11.19 7.61
N THR A 181 -5.25 11.82 8.59
CA THR A 181 -4.94 11.20 9.90
C THR A 181 -6.21 10.77 10.61
N ASN A 182 -7.23 11.62 10.63
CA ASN A 182 -8.54 11.33 11.24
C ASN A 182 -9.25 10.18 10.52
N TRP A 183 -9.27 10.20 9.19
CA TRP A 183 -9.85 9.11 8.42
C TRP A 183 -9.10 7.80 8.63
N TYR A 184 -7.78 7.82 8.52
CA TYR A 184 -6.96 6.61 8.62
C TYR A 184 -7.07 5.98 10.01
N LYS A 185 -7.07 6.79 11.08
CA LYS A 185 -7.34 6.32 12.44
C LYS A 185 -8.72 5.67 12.54
N SER A 186 -9.76 6.37 12.11
CA SER A 186 -11.14 5.84 12.11
C SER A 186 -11.25 4.54 11.29
N PHE A 187 -10.58 4.46 10.16
CA PHE A 187 -10.54 3.27 9.33
C PHE A 187 -9.89 2.08 10.06
N VAL A 188 -8.72 2.28 10.67
CA VAL A 188 -8.01 1.24 11.45
C VAL A 188 -8.82 0.78 12.64
N ASP A 189 -9.39 1.73 13.39
CA ASP A 189 -10.24 1.43 14.55
C ASP A 189 -11.48 0.61 14.12
N ASN A 190 -12.13 0.99 13.02
CA ASN A 190 -13.26 0.26 12.47
C ASN A 190 -12.89 -1.16 12.01
N LEU A 191 -11.75 -1.36 11.35
CA LEU A 191 -11.28 -2.69 10.98
C LEU A 191 -11.11 -3.56 12.23
N THR A 192 -10.47 -3.03 13.27
CA THR A 192 -10.20 -3.77 14.50
C THR A 192 -11.47 -4.06 15.30
N MET A 193 -12.37 -3.07 15.44
CA MET A 193 -13.56 -3.20 16.28
C MET A 193 -14.68 -4.03 15.64
N ARG A 194 -14.82 -3.95 14.30
CA ARG A 194 -15.92 -4.61 13.60
C ARG A 194 -15.57 -5.99 13.08
N PHE A 195 -14.31 -6.24 12.78
CA PHE A 195 -13.83 -7.44 12.08
C PHE A 195 -12.59 -8.02 12.77
N ASP A 196 -12.65 -8.18 14.10
CA ASP A 196 -11.55 -8.70 14.91
C ASP A 196 -11.02 -10.02 14.35
N ARG A 197 -9.75 -10.03 13.99
CA ARG A 197 -9.02 -11.18 13.43
C ARG A 197 -9.61 -11.81 12.15
N GLU A 198 -10.45 -11.09 11.44
CA GLU A 198 -11.03 -11.56 10.18
C GLU A 198 -10.42 -10.87 8.95
N VAL A 199 -9.48 -9.94 9.17
CA VAL A 199 -8.93 -9.11 8.09
C VAL A 199 -7.43 -9.29 8.00
N PRO A 200 -6.94 -10.32 7.28
CA PRO A 200 -5.51 -10.55 7.07
C PRO A 200 -4.92 -9.51 6.13
N ILE A 201 -4.74 -8.29 6.63
CA ILE A 201 -4.24 -7.16 5.85
C ILE A 201 -3.12 -6.42 6.57
N ALA A 202 -2.15 -5.96 5.81
CA ALA A 202 -1.14 -5.03 6.29
C ALA A 202 -1.01 -3.82 5.37
N PHE A 203 -0.64 -2.69 5.95
CA PHE A 203 -0.41 -1.44 5.25
C PHE A 203 1.03 -0.97 5.45
N LEU A 204 1.65 -0.49 4.37
CA LEU A 204 2.92 0.22 4.41
C LEU A 204 2.72 1.63 3.84
N LEU A 205 2.92 2.63 4.68
CA LEU A 205 2.91 4.03 4.28
C LEU A 205 4.34 4.51 4.10
N THR A 206 4.64 5.29 3.04
CA THR A 206 5.94 5.96 2.94
C THR A 206 5.79 7.46 3.11
N SER A 207 6.70 8.08 3.86
CA SER A 207 6.61 9.50 4.21
C SER A 207 7.99 10.16 4.40
N TYR A 208 7.98 11.48 4.49
CA TYR A 208 9.11 12.25 4.99
C TYR A 208 9.05 12.36 6.52
N PRO A 209 10.23 12.58 7.20
CA PRO A 209 10.28 12.66 8.67
C PRO A 209 9.38 13.73 9.27
N GLU A 210 9.33 14.91 8.66
CA GLU A 210 8.52 16.04 9.12
C GLU A 210 7.01 15.77 9.09
N ASN A 211 6.56 14.93 8.16
CA ASN A 211 5.16 14.58 7.99
C ASN A 211 4.75 13.46 8.94
N LEU A 212 5.67 12.54 9.25
CA LEU A 212 5.41 11.49 10.21
C LEU A 212 5.09 12.04 11.60
N ALA A 213 5.80 13.09 12.05
CA ALA A 213 5.55 13.68 13.36
C ALA A 213 4.09 14.14 13.53
N LYS A 214 3.47 14.66 12.48
CA LYS A 214 2.05 15.03 12.47
C LYS A 214 1.15 13.81 12.62
N ILE A 215 1.41 12.76 11.85
CA ILE A 215 0.63 11.53 11.87
C ILE A 215 0.70 10.84 13.24
N ILE A 216 1.88 10.81 13.88
CA ILE A 216 2.07 10.19 15.21
C ILE A 216 1.38 11.00 16.32
N ASN A 217 1.50 12.33 16.27
CA ASN A 217 0.94 13.19 17.31
C ASN A 217 -0.59 13.21 17.29
N GLU A 218 -1.20 13.03 16.12
CA GLU A 218 -2.65 13.05 15.91
C GLU A 218 -3.27 11.64 15.91
N GLY A 219 -2.48 10.59 15.72
CA GLY A 219 -2.92 9.21 15.64
C GLY A 219 -2.19 8.26 16.58
N SER A 220 -2.88 7.21 17.01
CA SER A 220 -2.33 6.17 17.91
C SER A 220 -1.44 5.18 17.13
N TYR A 221 -0.35 5.65 16.51
CA TYR A 221 0.64 4.75 15.93
C TYR A 221 1.52 4.14 17.01
N ASN A 222 1.59 2.83 17.06
CA ASN A 222 2.57 2.14 17.87
C ASN A 222 3.97 2.40 17.29
N LYS A 223 4.86 3.02 18.08
CA LYS A 223 6.25 3.34 17.68
C LYS A 223 7.02 2.12 17.15
N GLN A 224 6.66 0.92 17.53
CA GLN A 224 7.29 -0.32 17.08
C GLN A 224 7.04 -0.65 15.61
N GLN A 225 6.09 0.03 14.95
CA GLN A 225 5.74 -0.19 13.54
C GLN A 225 6.33 0.86 12.59
N ILE A 226 7.18 1.75 13.11
CA ILE A 226 7.81 2.81 12.31
C ILE A 226 9.26 2.45 12.01
N PHE A 227 9.61 2.40 10.74
CA PHE A 227 10.95 2.15 10.27
C PHE A 227 11.55 3.42 9.68
N ILE A 228 12.63 3.90 10.28
CA ILE A 228 13.35 5.11 9.82
C ILE A 228 14.50 4.66 8.93
N ILE A 229 14.52 5.19 7.71
CA ILE A 229 15.64 5.03 6.79
C ILE A 229 16.58 6.23 6.98
N ASP A 230 17.71 5.99 7.62
CA ASP A 230 18.77 6.99 7.80
C ASP A 230 19.92 6.77 6.79
N LYS A 231 20.59 7.88 6.40
CA LYS A 231 21.83 7.87 5.58
C LYS A 231 22.99 7.11 6.24
N LYS A 232 22.95 6.97 7.57
CA LYS A 232 24.04 6.38 8.37
C LYS A 232 24.03 4.86 8.42
N GLN A 233 23.03 4.18 7.86
CA GLN A 233 23.08 2.72 7.74
C GLN A 233 23.86 2.39 6.45
N PRO A 234 25.11 1.92 6.54
CA PRO A 234 25.85 1.52 5.36
C PRO A 234 25.13 0.36 4.68
N TYR A 235 25.22 0.33 3.37
CA TYR A 235 24.91 -0.87 2.60
C TYR A 235 25.93 -1.94 3.04
N THR A 236 25.55 -2.83 3.94
CA THR A 236 26.33 -4.01 4.32
C THR A 236 25.92 -5.17 3.43
#